data_2cadb50d7f7850e23e02478a68d6d7ee
#
_entry.id   2cadb50d7f7850e23e02478a68d6d7ee
#
_cell.length_a   1.000
_cell.length_b   1.000
_cell.length_c   1.000
_cell.angle_alpha   90.00
_cell.angle_beta   90.00
_cell.angle_gamma   90.00
#
_symmetry.space_group_name_H-M   'P 1'
#
loop_
_entity.id
_entity.type
_entity.pdbx_description
1 polymer ?
#
loop_
_entity_poly.entity_id
_entity_poly.type
_entity_poly.pdbx_seq_one_letter_code
_entity_poly.pdbx_strand_id
1 'polypeptide(L)'
;MKTKRLLTLFLAVVLMLGICACGIGNGEESASVEARKAEYQPGSYVTLGTYPQTESGNDSTPIEWLVLESDGKTALLISRYALDCQPYSTECISITWEKCTLRSWLNNEFYNRAFSAKEKERILVSDVSADKNPAYDRRNPGNATKDSVFLLSVAEANKYFASDEARMCAVTDYAIEQVVYYMDDDIDDDTVAEIENDYEVDGRIAWAWWLRTPGDLSSSAARVNEGGSIYDYGYYAGDSNLAVRPCVWVRLF
;
A
#
# COMPACT_ATOMS: atom_id res chain seq x y z
N MET A 1 -0.24 -4.57 -49.38
CA MET A 1 0.75 -5.42 -48.68
C MET A 1 0.18 -5.76 -47.34
N LYS A 2 -0.11 -7.05 -47.08
CA LYS A 2 -0.74 -7.52 -45.81
C LYS A 2 0.36 -7.94 -44.86
N THR A 3 0.55 -7.23 -43.75
CA THR A 3 1.47 -7.60 -42.65
C THR A 3 0.78 -8.60 -41.73
N LYS A 4 1.29 -9.82 -41.69
CA LYS A 4 0.85 -10.90 -40.79
C LYS A 4 1.36 -10.64 -39.38
N ARG A 5 0.44 -10.55 -38.39
CA ARG A 5 0.77 -10.58 -36.98
C ARG A 5 1.09 -12.02 -36.57
N LEU A 6 2.29 -12.24 -36.04
CA LEU A 6 2.74 -13.52 -35.51
C LEU A 6 2.19 -13.66 -34.08
N LEU A 7 1.29 -14.62 -33.87
CA LEU A 7 0.74 -14.97 -32.57
C LEU A 7 1.68 -16.03 -31.95
N THR A 8 2.44 -15.65 -30.94
CA THR A 8 3.33 -16.61 -30.21
C THR A 8 2.49 -17.36 -29.17
N LEU A 9 2.21 -18.63 -29.50
CA LEU A 9 1.52 -19.55 -28.60
C LEU A 9 2.53 -20.15 -27.62
N PHE A 10 2.45 -19.83 -26.32
CA PHE A 10 3.21 -20.52 -25.28
C PHE A 10 2.53 -21.87 -24.99
N LEU A 11 3.16 -22.95 -25.46
CA LEU A 11 2.76 -24.32 -25.22
C LEU A 11 3.35 -24.77 -23.87
N ALA A 12 2.51 -24.85 -22.83
CA ALA A 12 2.90 -25.46 -21.56
C ALA A 12 2.94 -26.98 -21.73
N VAL A 13 4.14 -27.54 -21.74
CA VAL A 13 4.34 -28.99 -21.73
C VAL A 13 4.21 -29.51 -20.31
N VAL A 14 3.09 -30.12 -19.99
CA VAL A 14 2.91 -30.88 -18.75
C VAL A 14 3.54 -32.27 -18.97
N LEU A 15 4.74 -32.49 -18.41
CA LEU A 15 5.34 -33.82 -18.31
C LEU A 15 4.72 -34.56 -17.12
N MET A 16 3.78 -35.47 -17.38
CA MET A 16 3.37 -36.48 -16.42
C MET A 16 4.41 -37.60 -16.37
N LEU A 17 5.25 -37.59 -15.34
CA LEU A 17 6.02 -38.75 -14.93
C LEU A 17 5.31 -39.38 -13.72
N GLY A 18 4.67 -40.54 -13.95
CA GLY A 18 4.16 -41.37 -12.88
C GLY A 18 5.31 -41.97 -12.07
N ILE A 19 5.36 -41.66 -10.79
CA ILE A 19 6.24 -42.32 -9.82
C ILE A 19 5.37 -42.92 -8.70
N CYS A 20 5.66 -44.21 -8.48
CA CYS A 20 5.03 -45.10 -7.52
C CYS A 20 5.00 -44.55 -6.08
N ALA A 21 3.87 -44.74 -5.40
CA ALA A 21 3.64 -44.35 -4.03
C ALA A 21 4.55 -45.07 -3.02
N CYS A 22 5.37 -44.29 -2.30
CA CYS A 22 5.77 -44.51 -0.90
C CYS A 22 6.58 -43.27 -0.46
N GLY A 23 5.98 -42.39 0.36
CA GLY A 23 6.66 -41.23 0.96
C GLY A 23 6.16 -39.84 0.52
N ILE A 24 4.84 -39.62 0.49
CA ILE A 24 4.22 -38.43 -0.17
C ILE A 24 3.99 -37.23 0.80
N GLY A 25 4.59 -37.16 1.97
CA GLY A 25 4.34 -36.03 2.89
C GLY A 25 5.29 -34.85 2.71
N ASN A 26 6.57 -35.10 2.54
CA ASN A 26 7.60 -34.04 2.66
C ASN A 26 7.97 -33.34 1.32
N GLY A 27 7.71 -33.95 0.21
CA GLY A 27 8.11 -33.42 -1.10
C GLY A 27 7.17 -32.33 -1.65
N GLU A 28 5.86 -32.50 -1.46
CA GLU A 28 4.84 -31.55 -1.94
C GLU A 28 4.84 -30.28 -1.07
N GLU A 29 5.01 -30.43 0.26
CA GLU A 29 5.12 -29.31 1.18
C GLU A 29 6.37 -28.47 0.89
N SER A 30 7.51 -29.10 0.65
CA SER A 30 8.76 -28.42 0.28
C SER A 30 8.62 -27.68 -1.07
N ALA A 31 8.01 -28.28 -2.08
CA ALA A 31 7.79 -27.66 -3.38
C ALA A 31 6.84 -26.45 -3.28
N SER A 32 5.80 -26.52 -2.44
CA SER A 32 4.86 -25.42 -2.23
C SER A 32 5.51 -24.25 -1.49
N VAL A 33 6.41 -24.50 -0.55
CA VAL A 33 7.19 -23.50 0.16
C VAL A 33 8.13 -22.77 -0.79
N GLU A 34 8.88 -23.49 -1.60
CA GLU A 34 9.81 -22.88 -2.58
C GLU A 34 9.07 -22.08 -3.66
N ALA A 35 7.90 -22.54 -4.11
CA ALA A 35 7.07 -21.80 -5.04
C ALA A 35 6.60 -20.46 -4.43
N ARG A 36 6.16 -20.44 -3.17
CA ARG A 36 5.80 -19.20 -2.48
C ARG A 36 6.99 -18.26 -2.30
N LYS A 37 8.14 -18.78 -1.92
CA LYS A 37 9.35 -17.95 -1.82
C LYS A 37 9.70 -17.30 -3.15
N ALA A 38 9.52 -18.01 -4.27
CA ALA A 38 9.75 -17.48 -5.61
C ALA A 38 8.73 -16.39 -5.97
N GLU A 39 7.48 -16.51 -5.53
CA GLU A 39 6.43 -15.51 -5.73
C GLU A 39 6.69 -14.22 -4.95
N TYR A 40 7.17 -14.34 -3.69
CA TYR A 40 7.39 -13.20 -2.78
C TYR A 40 8.83 -12.68 -2.84
N GLN A 41 9.32 -12.35 -4.04
CA GLN A 41 10.62 -11.69 -4.21
C GLN A 41 10.46 -10.16 -4.20
N PRO A 42 11.41 -9.41 -3.61
CA PRO A 42 11.38 -7.94 -3.69
C PRO A 42 11.23 -7.45 -5.14
N GLY A 43 10.27 -6.56 -5.35
CA GLY A 43 9.91 -6.03 -6.68
C GLY A 43 8.82 -6.83 -7.41
N SER A 44 8.41 -8.01 -6.92
CA SER A 44 7.27 -8.74 -7.49
C SER A 44 5.94 -8.20 -6.97
N TYR A 45 4.84 -8.52 -7.67
CA TYR A 45 3.48 -8.24 -7.23
C TYR A 45 2.78 -9.51 -6.82
N VAL A 46 2.06 -9.44 -5.69
CA VAL A 46 1.24 -10.53 -5.15
C VAL A 46 -0.15 -10.02 -4.82
N THR A 47 -1.13 -10.92 -4.68
CA THR A 47 -2.48 -10.55 -4.28
C THR A 47 -2.79 -11.02 -2.86
N LEU A 48 -3.41 -10.14 -2.06
CA LEU A 48 -3.89 -10.47 -0.72
C LEU A 48 -5.05 -9.53 -0.35
N GLY A 49 -6.17 -10.10 0.07
CA GLY A 49 -7.36 -9.31 0.42
C GLY A 49 -8.06 -8.70 -0.78
N THR A 50 -9.14 -7.99 -0.50
CA THR A 50 -9.95 -7.27 -1.49
C THR A 50 -10.37 -5.93 -0.93
N TYR A 51 -10.47 -4.92 -1.81
CA TYR A 51 -10.97 -3.60 -1.44
C TYR A 51 -11.68 -2.98 -2.65
N PRO A 52 -12.66 -2.10 -2.47
CA PRO A 52 -13.22 -1.37 -3.60
C PRO A 52 -12.15 -0.59 -4.35
N GLN A 53 -12.19 -0.63 -5.66
CA GLN A 53 -11.24 0.09 -6.53
C GLN A 53 -11.93 0.82 -7.68
N THR A 54 -13.24 0.56 -7.87
CA THR A 54 -14.05 1.26 -8.86
C THR A 54 -14.85 2.40 -8.23
N GLU A 55 -15.21 3.39 -9.02
CA GLU A 55 -16.01 4.56 -8.65
C GLU A 55 -17.25 4.21 -7.82
N SER A 56 -17.95 3.13 -8.18
CA SER A 56 -19.17 2.70 -7.47
C SER A 56 -18.96 2.22 -6.02
N GLY A 57 -17.73 1.84 -5.65
CA GLY A 57 -17.39 1.30 -4.34
C GLY A 57 -18.05 -0.04 -3.97
N ASN A 58 -18.76 -0.67 -4.90
CA ASN A 58 -19.51 -1.91 -4.69
C ASN A 58 -18.75 -3.18 -5.10
N ASP A 59 -17.56 -3.03 -5.63
CA ASP A 59 -16.69 -4.13 -6.03
C ASP A 59 -15.88 -4.68 -4.83
N SER A 60 -15.32 -5.87 -5.06
CA SER A 60 -14.38 -6.53 -4.15
C SER A 60 -13.15 -6.93 -4.95
N THR A 61 -12.48 -5.93 -5.51
CA THR A 61 -11.31 -6.13 -6.36
C THR A 61 -10.12 -6.62 -5.52
N PRO A 62 -9.40 -7.67 -5.95
CA PRO A 62 -8.19 -8.11 -5.27
C PRO A 62 -7.17 -6.99 -5.13
N ILE A 63 -6.62 -6.82 -3.94
CA ILE A 63 -5.55 -5.85 -3.72
C ILE A 63 -4.24 -6.44 -4.24
N GLU A 64 -3.59 -5.73 -5.16
CA GLU A 64 -2.22 -6.03 -5.59
C GLU A 64 -1.23 -5.34 -4.64
N TRP A 65 -0.20 -6.07 -4.24
CA TRP A 65 0.83 -5.62 -3.34
C TRP A 65 2.20 -5.76 -3.97
N LEU A 66 3.01 -4.71 -3.89
CA LEU A 66 4.43 -4.76 -4.19
C LEU A 66 5.19 -5.35 -3.00
N VAL A 67 5.99 -6.35 -3.24
CA VAL A 67 6.90 -6.93 -2.23
C VAL A 67 8.11 -6.00 -2.07
N LEU A 68 8.25 -5.39 -0.89
CA LEU A 68 9.35 -4.49 -0.56
C LEU A 68 10.56 -5.25 0.00
N GLU A 69 10.31 -6.24 0.86
CA GLU A 69 11.33 -7.04 1.52
C GLU A 69 10.81 -8.46 1.76
N SER A 70 11.70 -9.45 1.69
CA SER A 70 11.38 -10.84 2.03
C SER A 70 12.61 -11.56 2.57
N ASP A 71 12.43 -12.32 3.65
CA ASP A 71 13.45 -13.22 4.21
C ASP A 71 13.17 -14.70 3.89
N GLY A 72 12.19 -14.96 3.03
CA GLY A 72 11.72 -16.29 2.66
C GLY A 72 10.83 -16.97 3.70
N LYS A 73 10.51 -16.31 4.81
CA LYS A 73 9.52 -16.73 5.82
C LYS A 73 8.43 -15.69 6.00
N THR A 74 8.82 -14.43 5.93
CA THR A 74 7.95 -13.25 6.01
C THR A 74 8.25 -12.31 4.84
N ALA A 75 7.28 -11.49 4.48
CA ALA A 75 7.45 -10.44 3.50
C ALA A 75 6.75 -9.16 3.94
N LEU A 76 7.39 -8.02 3.66
CA LEU A 76 6.78 -6.69 3.75
C LEU A 76 6.15 -6.35 2.41
N LEU A 77 4.89 -6.01 2.45
CA LEU A 77 4.09 -5.64 1.30
C LEU A 77 3.61 -4.20 1.44
N ILE A 78 3.57 -3.46 0.32
CA ILE A 78 2.88 -2.18 0.21
C ILE A 78 1.87 -2.28 -0.93
N SER A 79 0.70 -1.68 -0.80
CA SER A 79 -0.29 -1.71 -1.88
C SER A 79 0.28 -1.09 -3.16
N ARG A 80 -0.05 -1.67 -4.32
CA ARG A 80 0.34 -1.14 -5.63
C ARG A 80 -0.25 0.24 -5.85
N TYR A 81 -1.55 0.37 -5.56
CA TYR A 81 -2.32 1.60 -5.68
C TYR A 81 -2.64 2.18 -4.30
N ALA A 82 -2.86 3.47 -4.24
CA ALA A 82 -3.48 4.11 -3.09
C ALA A 82 -4.97 3.76 -3.09
N LEU A 83 -5.47 3.19 -1.99
CA LEU A 83 -6.76 2.47 -1.96
C LEU A 83 -7.91 3.30 -1.41
N ASP A 84 -7.61 4.38 -0.67
CA ASP A 84 -8.59 5.24 -0.02
C ASP A 84 -7.98 6.63 0.18
N CYS A 85 -8.80 7.64 0.47
CA CYS A 85 -8.37 8.94 0.94
C CYS A 85 -8.95 9.19 2.33
N GLN A 86 -8.09 9.53 3.28
CA GLN A 86 -8.44 9.71 4.68
C GLN A 86 -7.58 10.81 5.31
N PRO A 87 -8.11 11.61 6.25
CA PRO A 87 -7.25 12.49 7.04
C PRO A 87 -6.27 11.65 7.87
N TYR A 88 -5.05 12.13 8.00
CA TYR A 88 -4.08 11.49 8.89
C TYR A 88 -4.58 11.49 10.34
N SER A 89 -5.17 12.60 10.77
CA SER A 89 -5.85 12.68 12.06
C SER A 89 -6.96 13.72 12.03
N THR A 90 -8.13 13.37 12.51
CA THR A 90 -9.24 14.31 12.73
C THR A 90 -8.99 15.19 13.95
N GLU A 91 -8.05 14.81 14.84
CA GLU A 91 -7.60 15.61 15.98
C GLU A 91 -6.27 16.27 15.64
N CYS A 92 -6.29 17.58 15.41
CA CYS A 92 -5.16 18.33 14.83
C CYS A 92 -4.17 18.89 15.87
N ILE A 93 -3.95 18.20 17.00
CA ILE A 93 -3.07 18.68 18.08
C ILE A 93 -2.07 17.60 18.49
N SER A 94 -0.77 17.92 18.41
CA SER A 94 0.32 17.03 18.85
C SER A 94 0.27 15.63 18.22
N ILE A 95 0.14 15.63 16.90
CA ILE A 95 -0.10 14.41 16.12
C ILE A 95 1.15 13.53 16.09
N THR A 96 0.95 12.25 16.35
CA THR A 96 1.95 11.19 16.18
C THR A 96 1.26 9.98 15.55
N TRP A 97 2.04 9.08 14.93
CA TRP A 97 1.49 7.80 14.43
C TRP A 97 0.72 7.05 15.53
N GLU A 98 1.29 7.00 16.73
CA GLU A 98 0.67 6.32 17.89
C GLU A 98 -0.77 6.77 18.15
N LYS A 99 -1.08 8.06 17.94
CA LYS A 99 -2.35 8.68 18.34
C LYS A 99 -3.28 9.06 17.19
N CYS A 100 -2.81 9.01 15.95
CA CYS A 100 -3.60 9.45 14.82
C CYS A 100 -4.82 8.54 14.55
N THR A 101 -5.89 9.14 14.04
CA THR A 101 -7.12 8.40 13.72
C THR A 101 -6.94 7.49 12.53
N LEU A 102 -6.04 7.81 11.58
CA LEU A 102 -5.73 6.98 10.43
C LEU A 102 -5.16 5.61 10.83
N ARG A 103 -4.26 5.57 11.82
CA ARG A 103 -3.75 4.29 12.36
C ARG A 103 -4.89 3.44 12.94
N SER A 104 -5.80 4.07 13.69
CA SER A 104 -6.96 3.38 14.24
C SER A 104 -7.86 2.83 13.14
N TRP A 105 -8.15 3.62 12.12
CA TRP A 105 -8.94 3.22 10.96
C TRP A 105 -8.28 2.06 10.19
N LEU A 106 -6.97 2.14 9.93
CA LEU A 106 -6.21 1.07 9.24
C LEU A 106 -6.29 -0.28 9.97
N ASN A 107 -6.18 -0.26 11.32
CA ASN A 107 -6.14 -1.48 12.13
C ASN A 107 -7.54 -2.00 12.55
N ASN A 108 -8.60 -1.26 12.28
CA ASN A 108 -9.98 -1.66 12.56
C ASN A 108 -10.80 -1.76 11.27
N GLU A 109 -11.17 -0.63 10.67
CA GLU A 109 -12.13 -0.61 9.55
C GLU A 109 -11.51 -1.21 8.29
N PHE A 110 -10.37 -0.69 7.84
CA PHE A 110 -9.67 -1.21 6.67
C PHE A 110 -9.30 -2.68 6.84
N TYR A 111 -8.65 -3.03 7.95
CA TYR A 111 -8.21 -4.41 8.23
C TYR A 111 -9.39 -5.41 8.20
N ASN A 112 -10.52 -5.03 8.78
CA ASN A 112 -11.68 -5.91 8.82
C ASN A 112 -12.40 -6.00 7.48
N ARG A 113 -12.42 -4.94 6.70
CA ARG A 113 -13.03 -4.89 5.38
C ARG A 113 -12.19 -5.59 4.32
N ALA A 114 -10.87 -5.39 4.36
CA ALA A 114 -9.96 -5.85 3.31
C ALA A 114 -9.62 -7.34 3.39
N PHE A 115 -9.59 -7.95 4.59
CA PHE A 115 -9.04 -9.28 4.77
C PHE A 115 -10.04 -10.26 5.36
N SER A 116 -10.15 -11.44 4.72
CA SER A 116 -10.86 -12.59 5.25
C SER A 116 -10.18 -13.16 6.51
N ALA A 117 -10.90 -13.98 7.28
CA ALA A 117 -10.34 -14.62 8.48
C ALA A 117 -9.05 -15.43 8.17
N LYS A 118 -9.02 -16.15 7.04
CA LYS A 118 -7.85 -16.94 6.61
C LYS A 118 -6.65 -16.06 6.22
N GLU A 119 -6.87 -14.91 5.61
CA GLU A 119 -5.80 -13.98 5.26
C GLU A 119 -5.24 -13.29 6.50
N LYS A 120 -6.11 -12.95 7.46
CA LYS A 120 -5.72 -12.39 8.76
C LYS A 120 -4.78 -13.30 9.56
N GLU A 121 -4.89 -14.63 9.42
CA GLU A 121 -3.95 -15.58 10.04
C GLU A 121 -2.52 -15.43 9.53
N ARG A 122 -2.35 -14.93 8.31
CA ARG A 122 -1.05 -14.68 7.69
C ARG A 122 -0.49 -13.29 7.99
N ILE A 123 -1.35 -12.31 8.25
CA ILE A 123 -0.91 -10.95 8.55
C ILE A 123 -0.33 -10.89 9.97
N LEU A 124 0.87 -10.36 10.07
CA LEU A 124 1.58 -10.28 11.35
C LEU A 124 1.27 -8.96 12.05
N VAL A 125 1.05 -9.03 13.36
CA VAL A 125 1.14 -7.84 14.21
C VAL A 125 2.60 -7.49 14.36
N SER A 126 3.02 -6.37 13.80
CA SER A 126 4.42 -5.98 13.68
C SER A 126 4.76 -4.84 14.64
N ASP A 127 6.00 -4.82 15.11
CA ASP A 127 6.53 -3.65 15.81
C ASP A 127 6.84 -2.55 14.80
N VAL A 128 6.12 -1.43 14.90
CA VAL A 128 6.25 -0.28 14.02
C VAL A 128 6.98 0.83 14.78
N SER A 129 8.17 1.18 14.30
CA SER A 129 9.03 2.18 14.93
C SER A 129 8.42 3.58 14.86
N ALA A 130 8.68 4.38 15.88
CA ALA A 130 8.40 5.81 15.89
C ALA A 130 9.64 6.55 15.36
N ASP A 131 9.78 6.58 14.03
CA ASP A 131 10.93 7.20 13.39
C ASP A 131 10.84 8.73 13.45
N LYS A 132 11.94 9.36 13.87
CA LYS A 132 12.06 10.81 13.80
C LYS A 132 12.06 11.28 12.36
N ASN A 133 11.55 12.49 12.15
CA ASN A 133 11.71 13.18 10.88
C ASN A 133 13.18 13.58 10.72
N PRO A 134 13.89 13.15 9.67
CA PRO A 134 15.32 13.43 9.52
C PRO A 134 15.63 14.92 9.30
N ALA A 135 14.70 15.71 8.76
CA ALA A 135 14.86 17.14 8.57
C ALA A 135 14.40 17.95 9.80
N TYR A 136 13.51 17.40 10.62
CA TYR A 136 12.87 18.08 11.76
C TYR A 136 12.96 17.24 13.03
N ASP A 137 14.17 16.91 13.46
CA ASP A 137 14.49 16.01 14.58
C ASP A 137 13.97 16.44 15.96
N ARG A 138 13.57 17.71 16.09
CA ARG A 138 12.99 18.29 17.31
C ARG A 138 11.57 17.76 17.59
N ARG A 139 10.88 17.21 16.58
CA ARG A 139 9.54 16.68 16.76
C ARG A 139 9.59 15.34 17.46
N ASN A 140 8.74 15.22 18.46
CA ASN A 140 8.53 13.94 19.12
C ASN A 140 7.71 13.02 18.19
N PRO A 141 8.25 11.89 17.74
CA PRO A 141 7.53 10.98 16.85
C PRO A 141 6.47 10.13 17.59
N GLY A 142 6.37 10.24 18.90
CA GLY A 142 5.55 9.37 19.75
C GLY A 142 6.28 8.09 20.16
N ASN A 143 5.52 7.07 20.51
CA ASN A 143 6.05 5.76 20.85
C ASN A 143 5.89 4.78 19.69
N ALA A 144 6.73 3.74 19.67
CA ALA A 144 6.55 2.60 18.79
C ALA A 144 5.19 1.92 19.06
N THR A 145 4.60 1.37 18.00
CA THR A 145 3.28 0.75 18.07
C THR A 145 3.34 -0.71 17.61
N LYS A 146 2.25 -1.44 17.83
CA LYS A 146 2.04 -2.76 17.26
C LYS A 146 0.84 -2.69 16.34
N ASP A 147 1.08 -2.94 15.04
CA ASP A 147 0.07 -2.77 14.02
C ASP A 147 0.04 -3.96 13.06
N SER A 148 -1.16 -4.33 12.62
CA SER A 148 -1.36 -5.27 11.51
C SER A 148 -1.22 -4.56 10.17
N VAL A 149 -1.68 -3.31 10.09
CA VAL A 149 -1.61 -2.45 8.90
C VAL A 149 -1.01 -1.11 9.31
N PHE A 150 -0.05 -0.62 8.54
CA PHE A 150 0.66 0.61 8.85
C PHE A 150 1.07 1.36 7.57
N LEU A 151 1.64 2.55 7.70
CA LEU A 151 2.24 3.32 6.62
C LEU A 151 3.76 3.29 6.73
N LEU A 152 4.47 3.49 5.62
CA LEU A 152 5.92 3.68 5.66
C LEU A 152 6.28 4.97 6.39
N SER A 153 7.44 4.99 7.05
CA SER A 153 8.09 6.23 7.48
C SER A 153 8.89 6.85 6.32
N VAL A 154 9.34 8.10 6.50
CA VAL A 154 10.27 8.76 5.58
C VAL A 154 11.54 7.91 5.37
N ALA A 155 12.09 7.35 6.45
CA ALA A 155 13.29 6.49 6.38
C ALA A 155 13.04 5.22 5.56
N GLU A 156 11.89 4.57 5.76
CA GLU A 156 11.51 3.36 5.01
C GLU A 156 11.17 3.67 3.55
N ALA A 157 10.48 4.78 3.26
CA ALA A 157 10.23 5.20 1.89
C ALA A 157 11.55 5.43 1.11
N ASN A 158 12.54 6.03 1.76
CA ASN A 158 13.88 6.18 1.18
C ASN A 158 14.66 4.85 1.08
N LYS A 159 14.43 3.90 1.99
CA LYS A 159 15.08 2.58 1.95
C LYS A 159 14.57 1.73 0.79
N TYR A 160 13.25 1.73 0.58
CA TYR A 160 12.63 0.78 -0.35
C TYR A 160 12.45 1.30 -1.77
N PHE A 161 12.47 2.61 -1.96
CA PHE A 161 12.32 3.22 -3.28
C PHE A 161 13.56 4.01 -3.68
N ALA A 162 14.15 3.63 -4.81
CA ALA A 162 15.43 4.19 -5.26
C ALA A 162 15.33 5.60 -5.85
N SER A 163 14.15 6.06 -6.24
CA SER A 163 13.94 7.38 -6.88
C SER A 163 12.54 7.92 -6.57
N ASP A 164 12.30 9.18 -6.95
CA ASP A 164 11.00 9.83 -6.86
C ASP A 164 9.98 9.07 -7.71
N GLU A 165 10.31 8.73 -8.95
CA GLU A 165 9.44 7.98 -9.85
C GLU A 165 9.03 6.63 -9.27
N ALA A 166 9.94 5.95 -8.55
CA ALA A 166 9.65 4.68 -7.91
C ALA A 166 8.67 4.83 -6.72
N ARG A 167 8.60 6.03 -6.10
CA ARG A 167 7.66 6.34 -5.02
C ARG A 167 6.29 6.81 -5.53
N MET A 168 6.18 7.25 -6.78
CA MET A 168 4.89 7.63 -7.36
C MET A 168 3.88 6.51 -7.14
N CYS A 169 2.62 6.88 -6.90
CA CYS A 169 1.56 5.93 -6.66
C CYS A 169 0.28 6.36 -7.36
N ALA A 170 -0.23 5.52 -8.23
CA ALA A 170 -1.54 5.73 -8.81
C ALA A 170 -2.64 5.53 -7.75
N VAL A 171 -3.69 6.32 -7.84
CA VAL A 171 -4.88 6.23 -7.00
C VAL A 171 -5.94 5.36 -7.66
N THR A 172 -6.78 4.70 -6.87
CA THR A 172 -7.96 3.98 -7.38
C THR A 172 -9.13 4.95 -7.61
N ASP A 173 -10.03 4.63 -8.54
CA ASP A 173 -11.22 5.45 -8.79
C ASP A 173 -12.07 5.58 -7.53
N TYR A 174 -12.18 4.49 -6.74
CA TYR A 174 -12.84 4.53 -5.43
C TYR A 174 -12.20 5.54 -4.47
N ALA A 175 -10.87 5.61 -4.42
CA ALA A 175 -10.19 6.56 -3.52
C ALA A 175 -10.40 8.02 -3.93
N ILE A 176 -10.50 8.29 -5.25
CA ILE A 176 -10.85 9.62 -5.77
C ILE A 176 -12.25 10.03 -5.30
N GLU A 177 -13.23 9.14 -5.36
CA GLU A 177 -14.59 9.38 -4.86
C GLU A 177 -14.63 9.70 -3.36
N GLN A 178 -13.70 9.15 -2.57
CA GLN A 178 -13.60 9.51 -1.15
C GLN A 178 -13.15 10.95 -0.95
N VAL A 179 -12.30 11.48 -1.83
CA VAL A 179 -11.88 12.90 -1.80
C VAL A 179 -13.08 13.83 -1.98
N VAL A 180 -13.90 13.58 -2.96
CA VAL A 180 -15.10 14.39 -3.28
C VAL A 180 -16.10 14.38 -2.13
N TYR A 181 -16.24 13.25 -1.44
CA TYR A 181 -17.18 13.11 -0.32
C TYR A 181 -16.83 14.00 0.89
N TYR A 182 -15.55 14.30 1.11
CA TYR A 182 -15.09 15.15 2.22
C TYR A 182 -14.86 16.62 1.83
N MET A 183 -14.89 16.93 0.56
CA MET A 183 -14.92 18.31 0.09
C MET A 183 -16.36 18.80 0.12
N ASP A 184 -16.58 19.89 0.86
CA ASP A 184 -17.85 20.54 1.13
C ASP A 184 -18.83 20.55 -0.07
N ASP A 185 -20.13 20.50 0.18
CA ASP A 185 -21.23 20.41 -0.82
C ASP A 185 -21.22 21.49 -1.93
N ASP A 186 -20.27 22.43 -1.93
CA ASP A 186 -20.13 23.52 -2.88
C ASP A 186 -19.14 23.27 -4.04
N ILE A 187 -18.54 22.07 -4.13
CA ILE A 187 -17.65 21.74 -5.25
C ILE A 187 -18.48 21.11 -6.34
N ASP A 188 -18.62 21.84 -7.47
CA ASP A 188 -19.27 21.31 -8.65
C ASP A 188 -18.40 20.24 -9.36
N ASP A 189 -19.07 19.39 -10.16
CA ASP A 189 -18.46 18.29 -10.93
C ASP A 189 -17.25 18.74 -11.79
N ASP A 190 -17.17 20.04 -12.12
CA ASP A 190 -16.09 20.63 -12.94
C ASP A 190 -14.78 20.73 -12.13
N THR A 191 -14.82 20.80 -10.80
CA THR A 191 -13.61 20.95 -9.96
C THR A 191 -12.82 19.64 -9.85
N VAL A 192 -13.47 18.48 -9.95
CA VAL A 192 -12.79 17.17 -10.00
C VAL A 192 -12.07 16.98 -11.34
N ALA A 193 -12.62 17.56 -12.41
CA ALA A 193 -12.01 17.54 -13.74
C ALA A 193 -10.77 18.44 -13.86
N GLU A 194 -10.58 19.40 -12.95
CA GLU A 194 -9.45 20.33 -12.93
C GLU A 194 -8.27 19.88 -12.03
N ILE A 195 -8.24 18.63 -11.54
CA ILE A 195 -7.01 18.09 -10.98
C ILE A 195 -6.05 17.84 -12.14
N GLU A 196 -5.52 18.94 -12.70
CA GLU A 196 -4.40 18.90 -13.65
C GLU A 196 -3.17 18.36 -12.92
N ASN A 197 -3.06 17.04 -12.91
CA ASN A 197 -1.91 16.35 -12.41
C ASN A 197 -1.19 15.71 -13.60
N ASP A 198 -0.04 16.27 -13.96
CA ASP A 198 0.81 15.79 -15.06
C ASP A 198 1.47 14.43 -14.78
N TYR A 199 1.25 13.86 -13.59
CA TYR A 199 1.92 12.62 -13.18
C TYR A 199 0.98 11.43 -13.30
N GLU A 200 1.42 10.42 -14.04
CA GLU A 200 0.70 9.15 -14.23
C GLU A 200 1.57 7.95 -13.87
N VAL A 201 0.95 6.92 -13.34
CA VAL A 201 1.53 5.59 -13.12
C VAL A 201 0.57 4.55 -13.68
N ASP A 202 1.05 3.71 -14.58
CA ASP A 202 0.25 2.64 -15.21
C ASP A 202 -1.02 3.17 -15.93
N GLY A 203 -0.97 4.40 -16.46
CA GLY A 203 -2.11 5.05 -17.15
C GLY A 203 -3.21 5.55 -16.21
N ARG A 204 -2.91 5.71 -14.93
CA ARG A 204 -3.77 6.29 -13.89
C ARG A 204 -3.10 7.51 -13.28
N ILE A 205 -3.91 8.43 -12.77
CA ILE A 205 -3.42 9.62 -12.05
C ILE A 205 -2.60 9.20 -10.84
N ALA A 206 -1.39 9.75 -10.71
CA ALA A 206 -0.60 9.62 -9.50
C ALA A 206 -1.13 10.57 -8.42
N TRP A 207 -1.08 10.17 -7.17
CA TRP A 207 -1.64 10.95 -6.06
C TRP A 207 -0.67 11.03 -4.88
N ALA A 208 -0.73 12.14 -4.12
CA ALA A 208 0.02 12.27 -2.90
C ALA A 208 -0.52 11.31 -1.82
N TRP A 209 0.39 10.70 -1.06
CA TRP A 209 0.03 9.71 -0.05
C TRP A 209 0.79 9.89 1.26
N TRP A 210 0.12 9.58 2.38
CA TRP A 210 0.65 9.77 3.71
C TRP A 210 1.85 8.86 4.03
N LEU A 211 2.82 9.43 4.75
CA LEU A 211 3.83 8.70 5.51
C LEU A 211 3.52 8.82 7.00
N ARG A 212 3.94 7.81 7.82
CA ARG A 212 3.66 7.86 9.26
C ARG A 212 4.53 8.84 10.04
N THR A 213 5.62 9.35 9.45
CA THR A 213 6.54 10.29 10.10
C THR A 213 5.86 11.64 10.33
N PRO A 214 5.97 12.25 11.52
CA PRO A 214 5.43 13.59 11.74
C PRO A 214 6.15 14.63 10.88
N GLY A 215 5.44 15.69 10.49
CA GLY A 215 6.02 16.85 9.82
C GLY A 215 6.71 17.81 10.80
N ASP A 216 7.03 19.04 10.35
CA ASP A 216 7.62 20.09 11.20
C ASP A 216 6.60 20.65 12.20
N LEU A 217 5.34 20.83 11.82
CA LEU A 217 4.30 21.34 12.70
C LEU A 217 3.64 20.23 13.52
N SER A 218 3.13 20.57 14.70
CA SER A 218 2.41 19.62 15.57
C SER A 218 1.10 19.09 14.97
N SER A 219 0.63 19.71 13.90
CA SER A 219 -0.58 19.37 13.14
C SER A 219 -0.27 18.84 11.73
N SER A 220 0.98 18.42 11.46
CA SER A 220 1.37 17.94 10.14
C SER A 220 2.03 16.56 10.17
N ALA A 221 1.83 15.78 9.11
CA ALA A 221 2.51 14.53 8.84
C ALA A 221 3.20 14.59 7.48
N ALA A 222 4.33 13.87 7.34
CA ALA A 222 5.05 13.78 6.07
C ALA A 222 4.21 13.04 5.02
N ARG A 223 4.46 13.37 3.76
CA ARG A 223 3.81 12.72 2.60
C ARG A 223 4.80 12.49 1.48
N VAL A 224 4.44 11.65 0.55
CA VAL A 224 5.01 11.62 -0.80
C VAL A 224 4.09 12.45 -1.70
N ASN A 225 4.65 13.35 -2.49
CA ASN A 225 3.90 14.15 -3.46
C ASN A 225 3.55 13.31 -4.71
N GLU A 226 2.71 13.84 -5.56
CA GLU A 226 2.23 13.23 -6.80
C GLU A 226 3.40 12.78 -7.71
N GLY A 227 4.44 13.61 -7.82
CA GLY A 227 5.69 13.31 -8.56
C GLY A 227 6.69 12.44 -7.78
N GLY A 228 6.30 11.87 -6.64
CA GLY A 228 7.11 10.92 -5.86
C GLY A 228 8.12 11.54 -4.90
N SER A 229 8.30 12.87 -4.90
CA SER A 229 9.19 13.53 -3.94
C SER A 229 8.64 13.47 -2.51
N ILE A 230 9.51 13.25 -1.54
CA ILE A 230 9.12 13.26 -0.12
C ILE A 230 9.00 14.70 0.35
N TYR A 231 7.83 15.06 0.90
CA TYR A 231 7.58 16.34 1.54
C TYR A 231 7.62 16.16 3.06
N ASP A 232 8.81 16.26 3.60
CA ASP A 232 9.12 16.00 5.01
C ASP A 232 8.74 17.17 5.94
N TYR A 233 8.58 18.41 5.42
CA TYR A 233 7.96 19.51 6.16
C TYR A 233 6.58 19.08 6.67
N GLY A 234 5.90 18.25 5.92
CA GLY A 234 4.60 17.69 6.24
C GLY A 234 3.42 18.55 5.79
N TYR A 235 2.29 17.89 5.67
CA TYR A 235 1.04 18.48 5.24
C TYR A 235 0.02 18.45 6.38
N TYR A 236 -0.99 19.31 6.33
CA TYR A 236 -2.01 19.40 7.39
C TYR A 236 -2.71 18.05 7.57
N ALA A 237 -2.64 17.53 8.78
CA ALA A 237 -3.07 16.16 9.07
C ALA A 237 -4.60 15.97 9.07
N GLY A 238 -5.35 17.06 9.12
CA GLY A 238 -6.81 17.05 8.99
C GLY A 238 -7.32 17.01 7.55
N ASP A 239 -6.40 17.12 6.57
CA ASP A 239 -6.77 17.11 5.16
C ASP A 239 -7.13 15.69 4.72
N SER A 240 -8.31 15.52 4.14
CA SER A 240 -8.82 14.25 3.62
C SER A 240 -8.42 13.96 2.18
N ASN A 241 -7.70 14.89 1.52
CA ASN A 241 -7.36 14.77 0.10
C ASN A 241 -6.12 13.89 -0.15
N LEU A 242 -5.41 13.48 0.89
CA LEU A 242 -4.25 12.62 0.72
C LEU A 242 -4.64 11.16 0.79
N ALA A 243 -4.02 10.40 -0.10
CA ALA A 243 -4.32 8.99 -0.25
C ALA A 243 -3.63 8.11 0.79
N VAL A 244 -4.20 6.95 1.00
CA VAL A 244 -3.71 5.91 1.91
C VAL A 244 -3.11 4.77 1.08
N ARG A 245 -1.82 4.52 1.31
CA ARG A 245 -1.05 3.43 0.71
C ARG A 245 -0.58 2.47 1.80
N PRO A 246 -1.40 1.48 2.20
CA PRO A 246 -1.14 0.64 3.35
C PRO A 246 0.00 -0.35 3.13
N CYS A 247 0.65 -0.73 4.26
CA CYS A 247 1.65 -1.78 4.33
C CYS A 247 1.24 -2.87 5.31
N VAL A 248 1.65 -4.11 5.04
CA VAL A 248 1.45 -5.26 5.91
C VAL A 248 2.69 -6.17 5.90
N TRP A 249 3.01 -6.75 7.06
CA TRP A 249 3.89 -7.91 7.11
C TRP A 249 3.08 -9.19 7.04
N VAL A 250 3.51 -10.11 6.21
CA VAL A 250 2.83 -11.40 6.06
C VAL A 250 3.76 -12.58 6.28
N ARG A 251 3.20 -13.66 6.88
CA ARG A 251 3.85 -14.96 6.91
C ARG A 251 3.62 -15.69 5.60
N LEU A 252 4.65 -16.34 5.07
CA LEU A 252 4.56 -17.04 3.77
C LEU A 252 4.02 -18.46 3.91
N PHE A 253 4.18 -19.10 5.07
CA PHE A 253 3.70 -20.46 5.39
C PHE A 253 3.57 -20.69 6.89
#